data_4321f870c26262df2d98314998f91d00
#
_entry.id   4321f870c26262df2d98314998f91d00
#
_cell.length_a   1.000
_cell.length_b   1.000
_cell.length_c   1.000
_cell.angle_alpha   90.00
_cell.angle_beta   90.00
_cell.angle_gamma   90.00
#
_symmetry.space_group_name_H-M   'P 1'
#
loop_
_entity.id
_entity.type
_entity.pdbx_description
1 polymer ?
#
loop_
_entity_poly.entity_id
_entity_poly.type
_entity_poly.pdbx_seq_one_letter_code
_entity_poly.pdbx_strand_id
1 'polypeptide(L)'
;CRRQRQMCIRDRFFIINVMLQNELDTKSLINFCNETLELSGKIALTYFRDIRDLTIKGDESPVTLADKQIEQVIRREIQKNFPGHNIIGEEFEIVDNSSEYTWYIDPIDGTRSFVAGKSDFGTLLALVKNQEIIGGVIDCPALKERWISFDSDVTVVNGKNTNCRDIDNLSNSVMATTSSHEFGMEKWRAYQ
;
A
#
# COMPACT_ATOMS: atom_id res chain seq x y z
N CYS A 1 43.30 -0.87 32.42
CA CYS A 1 42.00 -0.22 32.77
C CYS A 1 41.55 0.89 31.79
N ARG A 2 42.46 1.72 31.20
CA ARG A 2 42.09 2.78 30.23
C ARG A 2 41.64 2.21 28.87
N ARG A 3 42.24 1.13 28.36
CA ARG A 3 41.83 0.48 27.07
C ARG A 3 40.46 -0.17 27.12
N GLN A 4 40.04 -0.75 28.25
CA GLN A 4 38.72 -1.33 28.42
C GLN A 4 37.59 -0.27 28.44
N ARG A 5 37.84 0.92 29.03
CA ARG A 5 36.86 2.00 29.02
C ARG A 5 36.63 2.62 27.63
N GLN A 6 37.66 2.70 26.79
CA GLN A 6 37.53 3.20 25.42
C GLN A 6 36.79 2.20 24.53
N MET A 7 36.95 0.90 24.73
CA MET A 7 36.23 -0.14 24.03
C MET A 7 34.72 -0.07 24.33
N CYS A 8 34.32 0.04 25.61
CA CYS A 8 32.91 0.17 26.01
C CYS A 8 32.19 1.44 25.48
N ILE A 9 32.92 2.55 25.31
CA ILE A 9 32.34 3.78 24.76
C ILE A 9 32.13 3.66 23.25
N ARG A 10 33.07 3.06 22.53
CA ARG A 10 33.01 2.83 21.09
C ARG A 10 31.89 1.84 20.72
N ASP A 11 31.74 0.78 21.51
CA ASP A 11 30.68 -0.20 21.34
C ASP A 11 29.29 0.38 21.67
N ARG A 12 29.19 1.24 22.68
CA ARG A 12 27.95 1.97 22.98
C ARG A 12 27.58 2.97 21.89
N PHE A 13 28.54 3.70 21.32
CA PHE A 13 28.29 4.59 20.18
C PHE A 13 27.92 3.81 18.92
N PHE A 14 28.50 2.66 18.69
CA PHE A 14 28.15 1.77 17.59
C PHE A 14 26.74 1.18 17.79
N ILE A 15 26.41 0.71 18.98
CA ILE A 15 25.06 0.20 19.33
C ILE A 15 24.01 1.32 19.26
N ILE A 16 24.31 2.52 19.77
CA ILE A 16 23.41 3.67 19.68
C ILE A 16 23.25 4.12 18.22
N ASN A 17 24.29 4.17 17.40
CA ASN A 17 24.17 4.46 15.98
C ASN A 17 23.42 3.35 15.21
N VAL A 18 23.60 2.08 15.56
CA VAL A 18 22.84 0.97 14.97
C VAL A 18 21.37 1.01 15.45
N MET A 19 21.11 1.40 16.70
CA MET A 19 19.71 1.59 17.19
C MET A 19 19.05 2.85 16.62
N LEU A 20 19.79 3.93 16.38
CA LEU A 20 19.28 5.14 15.73
C LEU A 20 19.11 4.98 14.20
N GLN A 21 19.72 3.97 13.59
CA GLN A 21 19.54 3.63 12.17
C GLN A 21 18.37 2.68 11.92
N ASN A 22 17.68 2.19 12.95
CA ASN A 22 16.60 1.22 12.83
C ASN A 22 15.19 1.80 12.94
N GLU A 23 15.03 3.10 13.11
CA GLU A 23 13.71 3.73 12.91
C GLU A 23 13.62 4.22 11.47
N LEU A 24 12.73 3.60 10.70
CA LEU A 24 12.41 4.04 9.34
C LEU A 24 11.87 5.47 9.42
N ASP A 25 12.63 6.43 8.88
CA ASP A 25 12.21 7.82 8.83
C ASP A 25 10.95 7.97 7.97
N THR A 26 9.88 8.48 8.56
CA THR A 26 8.58 8.69 7.93
C THR A 26 8.70 9.46 6.60
N LYS A 27 9.56 10.47 6.54
CA LYS A 27 9.79 11.24 5.32
C LYS A 27 10.41 10.40 4.21
N SER A 28 11.36 9.55 4.55
CA SER A 28 11.98 8.61 3.61
C SER A 28 10.99 7.58 3.10
N LEU A 29 10.10 7.06 3.96
CA LEU A 29 9.02 6.16 3.57
C LEU A 29 8.03 6.85 2.61
N ILE A 30 7.61 8.07 2.90
CA ILE A 30 6.72 8.85 2.05
C ILE A 30 7.36 9.09 0.68
N ASN A 31 8.64 9.47 0.63
CA ASN A 31 9.36 9.68 -0.63
C ASN A 31 9.44 8.39 -1.44
N PHE A 32 9.83 7.28 -0.79
CA PHE A 32 9.88 5.97 -1.42
C PHE A 32 8.51 5.58 -2.03
N CYS A 33 7.43 5.73 -1.27
CA CYS A 33 6.09 5.43 -1.76
C CYS A 33 5.71 6.33 -2.95
N ASN A 34 6.02 7.63 -2.89
CA ASN A 34 5.73 8.55 -3.98
C ASN A 34 6.46 8.17 -5.28
N GLU A 35 7.76 7.87 -5.20
CA GLU A 35 8.55 7.47 -6.36
C GLU A 35 8.08 6.14 -6.94
N THR A 36 7.84 5.15 -6.08
CA THR A 36 7.39 3.81 -6.48
C THR A 36 6.01 3.85 -7.13
N LEU A 37 5.06 4.57 -6.52
CA LEU A 37 3.70 4.65 -7.03
C LEU A 37 3.56 5.58 -8.25
N GLU A 38 4.48 6.48 -8.48
CA GLU A 38 4.57 7.20 -9.75
C GLU A 38 4.90 6.25 -10.92
N LEU A 39 5.73 5.24 -10.67
CA LEU A 39 6.05 4.21 -11.67
C LEU A 39 4.86 3.28 -11.91
N SER A 40 4.24 2.77 -10.85
CA SER A 40 3.08 1.88 -10.95
C SER A 40 1.88 2.56 -11.59
N GLY A 41 1.59 3.81 -11.24
CA GLY A 41 0.50 4.58 -11.81
C GLY A 41 0.64 4.80 -13.32
N LYS A 42 1.87 5.02 -13.82
CA LYS A 42 2.14 5.08 -15.27
C LYS A 42 1.82 3.77 -15.97
N ILE A 43 2.18 2.64 -15.36
CA ILE A 43 1.84 1.31 -15.89
C ILE A 43 0.32 1.14 -15.90
N ALA A 44 -0.36 1.41 -14.78
CA ALA A 44 -1.81 1.31 -14.68
C ALA A 44 -2.51 2.12 -15.78
N LEU A 45 -2.11 3.38 -15.99
CA LEU A 45 -2.70 4.25 -17.01
C LEU A 45 -2.42 3.80 -18.44
N THR A 46 -1.29 3.09 -18.70
CA THR A 46 -0.99 2.54 -20.03
C THR A 46 -2.00 1.45 -20.42
N TYR A 47 -2.43 0.64 -19.45
CA TYR A 47 -3.40 -0.44 -19.66
C TYR A 47 -4.84 0.00 -19.47
N PHE A 48 -5.07 1.09 -18.75
CA PHE A 48 -6.42 1.58 -18.47
C PHE A 48 -7.19 1.89 -19.74
N ARG A 49 -8.34 1.25 -19.94
CA ARG A 49 -9.19 1.32 -21.15
C ARG A 49 -8.54 0.74 -22.43
N ASP A 50 -7.37 0.09 -22.30
CA ASP A 50 -6.74 -0.67 -23.39
C ASP A 50 -6.51 -2.12 -22.95
N ILE A 51 -7.61 -2.82 -22.69
CA ILE A 51 -7.59 -4.15 -22.11
C ILE A 51 -7.52 -5.20 -23.23
N ARG A 52 -6.32 -5.52 -23.69
CA ARG A 52 -6.10 -6.52 -24.75
C ARG A 52 -5.92 -7.94 -24.21
N ASP A 53 -5.40 -8.06 -22.98
CA ASP A 53 -5.05 -9.34 -22.36
C ASP A 53 -5.75 -9.51 -21.01
N LEU A 54 -6.99 -9.97 -21.05
CA LEU A 54 -7.70 -10.40 -19.85
C LEU A 54 -7.48 -11.90 -19.63
N THR A 55 -6.97 -12.26 -18.47
CA THR A 55 -6.96 -13.64 -17.99
C THR A 55 -7.99 -13.76 -16.88
N ILE A 56 -8.87 -14.74 -16.99
CA ILE A 56 -9.85 -15.05 -15.94
C ILE A 56 -9.23 -16.13 -15.06
N LYS A 57 -9.08 -15.84 -13.76
CA LYS A 57 -8.65 -16.82 -12.75
C LYS A 57 -9.73 -17.87 -12.54
N GLY A 58 -9.36 -19.02 -11.98
CA GLY A 58 -10.31 -20.11 -11.68
C GLY A 58 -11.43 -19.72 -10.69
N ASP A 59 -11.28 -18.64 -9.97
CA ASP A 59 -12.30 -18.02 -9.09
C ASP A 59 -13.18 -16.99 -9.81
N GLU A 60 -13.07 -16.90 -11.15
CA GLU A 60 -13.79 -15.97 -12.03
C GLU A 60 -13.39 -14.48 -11.85
N SER A 61 -12.37 -14.18 -11.05
CA SER A 61 -11.87 -12.81 -10.94
C SER A 61 -10.99 -12.44 -12.13
N PRO A 62 -11.19 -11.28 -12.78
CA PRO A 62 -10.36 -10.88 -13.91
C PRO A 62 -8.95 -10.51 -13.42
N VAL A 63 -7.93 -11.02 -14.12
CA VAL A 63 -6.52 -10.67 -13.94
C VAL A 63 -6.01 -10.02 -15.21
N THR A 64 -5.28 -8.95 -15.08
CA THR A 64 -4.68 -8.23 -16.20
C THR A 64 -3.15 -8.33 -16.16
N LEU A 65 -2.49 -8.10 -17.30
CA LEU A 65 -1.04 -7.94 -17.32
C LEU A 65 -0.59 -6.73 -16.49
N ALA A 66 -1.47 -5.74 -16.32
CA ALA A 66 -1.21 -4.57 -15.53
C ALA A 66 -0.93 -4.93 -14.06
N ASP A 67 -1.79 -5.80 -13.44
CA ASP A 67 -1.60 -6.26 -12.06
C ASP A 67 -0.19 -6.81 -11.85
N LYS A 68 0.21 -7.74 -12.70
CA LYS A 68 1.53 -8.39 -12.61
C LYS A 68 2.68 -7.41 -12.79
N GLN A 69 2.59 -6.52 -13.76
CA GLN A 69 3.66 -5.55 -14.02
C GLN A 69 3.76 -4.53 -12.89
N ILE A 70 2.65 -4.07 -12.34
CA ILE A 70 2.61 -3.15 -11.23
C ILE A 70 3.24 -3.80 -9.99
N GLU A 71 2.80 -5.00 -9.61
CA GLU A 71 3.34 -5.69 -8.46
C GLU A 71 4.85 -5.97 -8.63
N GLN A 72 5.28 -6.40 -9.81
CA GLN A 72 6.69 -6.65 -10.11
C GLN A 72 7.55 -5.40 -9.92
N VAL A 73 7.08 -4.23 -10.36
CA VAL A 73 7.80 -2.96 -10.19
C VAL A 73 7.87 -2.59 -8.73
N ILE A 74 6.77 -2.67 -7.98
CA ILE A 74 6.73 -2.34 -6.56
C ILE A 74 7.68 -3.26 -5.77
N ARG A 75 7.63 -4.57 -6.02
CA ARG A 75 8.52 -5.56 -5.39
C ARG A 75 10.00 -5.24 -5.65
N ARG A 76 10.34 -4.90 -6.88
CA ARG A 76 11.71 -4.53 -7.25
C ARG A 76 12.18 -3.30 -6.48
N GLU A 77 11.37 -2.26 -6.38
CA GLU A 77 11.74 -1.05 -5.64
C GLU A 77 11.81 -1.31 -4.12
N ILE A 78 10.93 -2.17 -3.56
CA ILE A 78 11.04 -2.60 -2.16
C ILE A 78 12.35 -3.37 -1.93
N GLN A 79 12.65 -4.37 -2.75
CA GLN A 79 13.87 -5.17 -2.61
C GLN A 79 15.15 -4.34 -2.74
N LYS A 80 15.13 -3.30 -3.57
CA LYS A 80 16.26 -2.39 -3.75
C LYS A 80 16.47 -1.48 -2.55
N ASN A 81 15.41 -0.93 -1.97
CA ASN A 81 15.49 0.05 -0.89
C ASN A 81 15.41 -0.59 0.50
N PHE A 82 14.74 -1.73 0.63
CA PHE A 82 14.52 -2.47 1.88
C PHE A 82 14.77 -3.97 1.69
N PRO A 83 16.00 -4.39 1.36
CA PRO A 83 16.30 -5.77 0.92
C PRO A 83 16.03 -6.85 1.97
N GLY A 84 15.87 -6.46 3.24
CA GLY A 84 15.55 -7.38 4.34
C GLY A 84 14.06 -7.47 4.68
N HIS A 85 13.18 -6.69 4.05
CA HIS A 85 11.76 -6.72 4.38
C HIS A 85 11.05 -7.91 3.72
N ASN A 86 9.98 -8.38 4.37
CA ASN A 86 9.04 -9.34 3.77
C ASN A 86 8.13 -8.62 2.77
N ILE A 87 7.62 -9.36 1.77
CA ILE A 87 6.67 -8.83 0.79
C ILE A 87 5.55 -9.84 0.57
N ILE A 88 4.32 -9.39 0.72
CA ILE A 88 3.09 -10.11 0.43
C ILE A 88 2.32 -9.32 -0.61
N GLY A 89 1.97 -9.97 -1.71
CA GLY A 89 1.15 -9.39 -2.77
C GLY A 89 0.19 -10.42 -3.32
N GLU A 90 -0.62 -10.03 -4.30
CA GLU A 90 -1.64 -10.90 -4.89
C GLU A 90 -1.12 -11.79 -6.02
N GLU A 91 -0.15 -11.29 -6.80
CA GLU A 91 0.22 -11.90 -8.09
C GLU A 91 1.43 -12.82 -8.01
N PHE A 92 2.27 -12.68 -6.99
CA PHE A 92 3.51 -13.44 -6.84
C PHE A 92 3.67 -14.04 -5.46
N GLU A 93 4.52 -15.07 -5.37
CA GLU A 93 4.87 -15.75 -4.12
C GLU A 93 5.37 -14.78 -3.04
N ILE A 94 5.11 -15.14 -1.78
CA ILE A 94 5.55 -14.39 -0.62
C ILE A 94 7.08 -14.37 -0.57
N VAL A 95 7.66 -13.21 -0.31
CA VAL A 95 9.07 -13.06 0.06
C VAL A 95 9.13 -12.99 1.59
N ASP A 96 9.66 -14.04 2.21
CA ASP A 96 9.85 -14.14 3.65
C ASP A 96 11.34 -14.09 3.99
N ASN A 97 11.77 -12.98 4.56
CA ASN A 97 13.14 -12.75 5.06
C ASN A 97 13.20 -12.85 6.59
N SER A 98 12.16 -13.37 7.24
CA SER A 98 12.04 -13.39 8.71
C SER A 98 12.19 -11.99 9.33
N SER A 99 11.69 -10.98 8.64
CA SER A 99 11.76 -9.58 9.03
C SER A 99 10.60 -9.20 9.96
N GLU A 100 10.84 -8.24 10.85
CA GLU A 100 9.75 -7.59 11.59
C GLU A 100 8.89 -6.68 10.69
N TYR A 101 9.39 -6.30 9.51
CA TYR A 101 8.71 -5.44 8.54
C TYR A 101 8.16 -6.25 7.38
N THR A 102 6.88 -6.03 7.04
CA THR A 102 6.19 -6.66 5.91
C THR A 102 5.47 -5.61 5.08
N TRP A 103 5.77 -5.59 3.79
CA TRP A 103 5.01 -4.82 2.81
C TRP A 103 3.85 -5.65 2.28
N TYR A 104 2.65 -5.05 2.25
CA TYR A 104 1.47 -5.61 1.60
C TYR A 104 1.17 -4.82 0.34
N ILE A 105 0.92 -5.51 -0.76
CA ILE A 105 0.71 -4.91 -2.08
C ILE A 105 -0.59 -5.46 -2.66
N ASP A 106 -1.50 -4.54 -3.04
CA ASP A 106 -2.58 -4.82 -3.96
C ASP A 106 -2.35 -3.94 -5.19
N PRO A 107 -1.98 -4.54 -6.34
CA PRO A 107 -1.57 -3.78 -7.52
C PRO A 107 -2.71 -3.00 -8.15
N ILE A 108 -3.92 -3.59 -8.25
CA ILE A 108 -5.13 -2.91 -8.75
C ILE A 108 -6.33 -3.33 -7.91
N ASP A 109 -6.50 -2.66 -6.77
CA ASP A 109 -7.77 -2.73 -6.04
C ASP A 109 -8.91 -2.18 -6.93
N GLY A 110 -10.01 -2.91 -6.98
CA GLY A 110 -11.09 -2.59 -7.91
C GLY A 110 -10.83 -3.06 -9.34
N THR A 111 -10.21 -4.24 -9.54
CA THR A 111 -9.92 -4.85 -10.84
C THR A 111 -11.14 -4.86 -11.77
N ARG A 112 -12.35 -5.11 -11.24
CA ARG A 112 -13.58 -5.07 -12.03
C ARG A 112 -13.89 -3.67 -12.57
N SER A 113 -13.66 -2.63 -11.78
CA SER A 113 -13.80 -1.23 -12.20
C SER A 113 -12.77 -0.90 -13.27
N PHE A 114 -11.51 -1.30 -13.08
CA PHE A 114 -10.44 -1.14 -14.05
C PHE A 114 -10.81 -1.77 -15.41
N VAL A 115 -11.24 -3.04 -15.40
CA VAL A 115 -11.68 -3.77 -16.60
C VAL A 115 -12.89 -3.10 -17.27
N ALA A 116 -13.83 -2.57 -16.48
CA ALA A 116 -15.00 -1.85 -16.98
C ALA A 116 -14.66 -0.42 -17.48
N GLY A 117 -13.42 0.03 -17.38
CA GLY A 117 -12.99 1.38 -17.78
C GLY A 117 -13.47 2.49 -16.84
N LYS A 118 -13.83 2.15 -15.60
CA LYS A 118 -14.18 3.11 -14.55
C LYS A 118 -12.93 3.55 -13.80
N SER A 119 -12.90 4.81 -13.35
CA SER A 119 -11.75 5.43 -12.69
C SER A 119 -11.59 5.07 -11.22
N ASP A 120 -12.53 4.33 -10.63
CA ASP A 120 -12.59 3.93 -9.24
C ASP A 120 -11.78 2.64 -8.99
N PHE A 121 -10.50 2.72 -9.25
CA PHE A 121 -9.49 1.71 -8.95
C PHE A 121 -8.24 2.37 -8.39
N GLY A 122 -7.43 1.61 -7.67
CA GLY A 122 -6.19 2.12 -7.10
C GLY A 122 -5.15 1.04 -6.83
N THR A 123 -3.92 1.46 -6.58
CA THR A 123 -2.86 0.61 -6.03
C THR A 123 -2.79 0.82 -4.53
N LEU A 124 -2.83 -0.26 -3.76
CA LEU A 124 -2.70 -0.20 -2.31
C LEU A 124 -1.32 -0.69 -1.90
N LEU A 125 -0.68 0.05 -1.02
CA LEU A 125 0.62 -0.31 -0.45
C LEU A 125 0.60 -0.02 1.05
N ALA A 126 0.89 -1.04 1.89
CA ALA A 126 0.95 -0.87 3.33
C ALA A 126 2.25 -1.44 3.89
N LEU A 127 2.77 -0.81 4.94
CA LEU A 127 3.89 -1.29 5.73
C LEU A 127 3.42 -1.65 7.13
N VAL A 128 3.71 -2.88 7.53
CA VAL A 128 3.39 -3.45 8.83
C VAL A 128 4.69 -3.80 9.55
N LYS A 129 4.77 -3.50 10.86
CA LYS A 129 5.85 -3.92 11.74
C LYS A 129 5.28 -4.76 12.87
N ASN A 130 5.74 -6.00 13.04
CA ASN A 130 5.28 -6.89 14.13
C ASN A 130 3.75 -6.95 14.27
N GLN A 131 3.03 -7.06 13.13
CA GLN A 131 1.55 -7.08 13.03
C GLN A 131 0.86 -5.72 13.30
N GLU A 132 1.59 -4.64 13.56
CA GLU A 132 1.04 -3.30 13.68
C GLU A 132 1.23 -2.53 12.37
N ILE A 133 0.17 -1.90 11.88
CA ILE A 133 0.23 -1.07 10.67
C ILE A 133 1.01 0.20 11.00
N ILE A 134 2.14 0.42 10.30
CA ILE A 134 2.94 1.65 10.43
C ILE A 134 2.37 2.74 9.54
N GLY A 135 1.88 2.37 8.38
CA GLY A 135 1.29 3.30 7.44
C GLY A 135 0.96 2.67 6.11
N GLY A 136 0.35 3.45 5.25
CA GLY A 136 -0.07 2.99 3.95
C GLY A 136 -0.37 4.10 2.97
N VAL A 137 -0.57 3.68 1.73
CA VAL A 137 -0.88 4.55 0.60
C VAL A 137 -2.00 3.94 -0.23
N ILE A 138 -2.90 4.80 -0.69
CA ILE A 138 -3.88 4.52 -1.74
C ILE A 138 -3.55 5.44 -2.90
N ASP A 139 -3.17 4.89 -4.05
CA ASP A 139 -2.88 5.66 -5.26
C ASP A 139 -3.95 5.42 -6.31
N CYS A 140 -4.73 6.44 -6.64
CA CYS A 140 -5.78 6.41 -7.65
C CYS A 140 -5.33 7.19 -8.89
N PRO A 141 -4.52 6.60 -9.80
CA PRO A 141 -3.86 7.32 -10.88
C PRO A 141 -4.83 7.93 -11.88
N ALA A 142 -5.98 7.29 -12.13
CA ALA A 142 -7.01 7.82 -13.02
C ALA A 142 -7.71 9.06 -12.46
N LEU A 143 -7.77 9.20 -11.14
CA LEU A 143 -8.30 10.37 -10.44
C LEU A 143 -7.22 11.41 -10.14
N LYS A 144 -5.94 11.05 -10.30
CA LYS A 144 -4.77 11.85 -9.89
C LYS A 144 -4.80 12.16 -8.39
N GLU A 145 -5.20 11.19 -7.60
CA GLU A 145 -5.28 11.28 -6.15
C GLU A 145 -4.36 10.24 -5.51
N ARG A 146 -3.55 10.69 -4.56
CA ARG A 146 -2.71 9.81 -3.72
C ARG A 146 -2.90 10.17 -2.26
N TRP A 147 -3.36 9.19 -1.50
CA TRP A 147 -3.64 9.26 -0.08
C TRP A 147 -2.54 8.56 0.68
N ILE A 148 -1.85 9.26 1.59
CA ILE A 148 -0.71 8.75 2.34
C ILE A 148 -0.94 8.97 3.82
N SER A 149 -0.71 7.93 4.63
CA SER A 149 -0.69 8.03 6.09
C SER A 149 0.44 7.14 6.62
N PHE A 150 1.47 7.74 7.19
CA PHE A 150 2.54 7.11 7.98
C PHE A 150 2.65 7.74 9.37
N ASP A 151 1.63 8.48 9.76
CA ASP A 151 1.45 9.05 11.08
C ASP A 151 0.00 8.78 11.47
N SER A 152 -0.22 8.25 12.66
CA SER A 152 -1.55 7.84 13.14
C SER A 152 -2.59 8.95 13.08
N ASP A 153 -2.16 10.21 13.15
CA ASP A 153 -3.03 11.36 13.28
C ASP A 153 -3.15 12.19 11.99
N VAL A 154 -2.36 11.87 10.96
CA VAL A 154 -2.29 12.68 9.74
C VAL A 154 -2.46 11.83 8.49
N THR A 155 -3.49 12.13 7.73
CA THR A 155 -3.64 11.67 6.34
C THR A 155 -3.44 12.83 5.39
N VAL A 156 -2.68 12.59 4.33
CA VAL A 156 -2.34 13.59 3.32
C VAL A 156 -2.88 13.12 1.96
N VAL A 157 -3.60 13.99 1.25
CA VAL A 157 -3.99 13.77 -0.15
C VAL A 157 -3.31 14.81 -1.03
N ASN A 158 -2.52 14.34 -2.01
CA ASN A 158 -1.79 15.22 -2.92
C ASN A 158 -1.01 16.35 -2.21
N GLY A 159 -0.35 16.02 -1.09
CA GLY A 159 0.43 16.96 -0.30
C GLY A 159 -0.37 17.88 0.63
N LYS A 160 -1.68 17.69 0.78
CA LYS A 160 -2.54 18.47 1.67
C LYS A 160 -3.14 17.58 2.76
N ASN A 161 -3.04 18.02 4.02
CA ASN A 161 -3.69 17.33 5.13
C ASN A 161 -5.19 17.24 4.89
N THR A 162 -5.75 16.09 5.21
CA THR A 162 -7.18 15.83 5.13
C THR A 162 -7.66 15.09 6.36
N ASN A 163 -8.92 15.29 6.70
CA ASN A 163 -9.58 14.62 7.81
C ASN A 163 -10.97 14.15 7.36
N CYS A 164 -11.48 13.12 8.01
CA CYS A 164 -12.88 12.75 7.88
C CYS A 164 -13.77 13.90 8.37
N ARG A 165 -15.00 13.97 7.86
CA ARG A 165 -16.02 14.87 8.39
C ARG A 165 -16.35 14.44 9.80
N ASP A 166 -16.53 15.40 10.68
CA ASP A 166 -17.02 15.15 12.04
C ASP A 166 -18.54 14.86 11.99
N ILE A 167 -18.88 13.57 12.01
CA ILE A 167 -20.25 13.08 11.94
C ILE A 167 -20.49 12.13 13.10
N ASP A 168 -21.30 12.53 14.02
CA ASP A 168 -21.68 11.80 15.23
C ASP A 168 -22.95 10.93 15.09
N ASN A 169 -23.68 11.08 13.96
CA ASN A 169 -24.95 10.41 13.75
C ASN A 169 -25.03 9.80 12.34
N LEU A 170 -25.41 8.51 12.26
CA LEU A 170 -25.59 7.79 11.00
C LEU A 170 -26.57 8.46 10.03
N SER A 171 -27.63 9.13 10.53
CA SER A 171 -28.59 9.84 9.70
C SER A 171 -27.97 11.00 8.90
N ASN A 172 -26.81 11.50 9.33
CA ASN A 172 -26.05 12.56 8.67
C ASN A 172 -24.90 12.02 7.82
N SER A 173 -24.73 10.69 7.79
CA SER A 173 -23.66 10.03 7.07
C SER A 173 -24.00 9.84 5.59
N VAL A 174 -22.98 9.77 4.75
CA VAL A 174 -23.09 9.31 3.37
C VAL A 174 -22.39 7.96 3.29
N MET A 175 -23.11 6.95 2.83
CA MET A 175 -22.55 5.62 2.63
C MET A 175 -22.53 5.31 1.12
N ALA A 176 -21.46 4.70 0.67
CA ALA A 176 -21.32 4.18 -0.68
C ALA A 176 -20.92 2.70 -0.61
N THR A 177 -21.37 1.92 -1.61
CA THR A 177 -20.97 0.53 -1.80
C THR A 177 -20.72 0.26 -3.27
N THR A 178 -19.78 -0.60 -3.58
CA THR A 178 -19.41 -0.93 -4.95
C THR A 178 -20.24 -2.08 -5.52
N SER A 179 -20.75 -2.98 -4.68
CA SER A 179 -21.53 -4.15 -5.12
C SER A 179 -22.56 -4.57 -4.08
N SER A 180 -23.80 -4.74 -4.55
CA SER A 180 -24.88 -5.32 -3.77
C SER A 180 -24.74 -6.84 -3.56
N HIS A 181 -23.97 -7.52 -4.42
CA HIS A 181 -23.82 -8.98 -4.37
C HIS A 181 -23.00 -9.45 -3.17
N GLU A 182 -22.15 -8.61 -2.60
CA GLU A 182 -21.34 -8.93 -1.43
C GLU A 182 -22.15 -9.02 -0.13
N PHE A 183 -23.37 -8.45 -0.12
CA PHE A 183 -24.23 -8.47 1.05
C PHE A 183 -25.11 -9.72 1.20
N GLY A 184 -25.11 -10.66 0.23
CA GLY A 184 -26.00 -11.81 0.20
C GLY A 184 -27.49 -11.41 0.02
N MET A 185 -28.29 -12.32 -0.55
CA MET A 185 -29.68 -12.02 -0.92
C MET A 185 -30.60 -11.60 0.26
N GLU A 186 -30.32 -12.07 1.48
CA GLU A 186 -31.09 -11.70 2.66
C GLU A 186 -30.83 -10.27 3.14
N LYS A 187 -29.57 -9.79 3.01
CA LYS A 187 -29.18 -8.43 3.39
C LYS A 187 -29.57 -7.40 2.33
N TRP A 188 -29.70 -7.80 1.08
CA TRP A 188 -30.18 -6.95 -0.02
C TRP A 188 -31.58 -6.38 0.22
N ARG A 189 -32.50 -7.17 0.81
CA ARG A 189 -33.86 -6.72 1.13
C ARG A 189 -33.93 -5.63 2.19
N ALA A 190 -32.88 -5.46 2.99
CA ALA A 190 -32.80 -4.37 3.96
C ALA A 190 -32.35 -3.02 3.34
N TYR A 191 -31.99 -3.03 2.05
CA TYR A 191 -31.48 -1.88 1.30
C TYR A 191 -32.55 -1.22 0.40
N GLN A 192 -33.73 -1.84 0.24
CA GLN A 192 -34.88 -1.30 -0.46
C GLN A 192 -35.88 -0.67 0.51
#